data_af2a246e932a20c50d7d729444ca9cb1
#
_entry.id   af2a246e932a20c50d7d729444ca9cb1
#
_cell.length_a   1.000
_cell.length_b   1.000
_cell.length_c   1.000
_cell.angle_alpha   90.00
_cell.angle_beta   90.00
_cell.angle_gamma   90.00
#
_symmetry.space_group_name_H-M   'P 1'
#
loop_
_entity.id
_entity.type
_entity.pdbx_description
1 polymer ?
#
loop_
_entity_poly.entity_id
_entity_poly.type
_entity_poly.pdbx_seq_one_letter_code
_entity_poly.pdbx_strand_id
1 'polypeptide(L)'
;STMRCTTWQDCGRIIPFSNKNVNDLEHQFTNCCNSDLITLLHGKLYRCPFSANGVNLNAIPQKSTDEVDLLNKELTVDETREQIKKLCYEKKYLEACYYCNGRDYSSVDISSAIQTKKPMEYTKVVSSTFKK
;
A
#
# COMPACT_ATOMS: atom_id res chain seq x y z
N SER A 1 10.32 25.86 16.27
CA SER A 1 8.88 25.83 15.99
C SER A 1 8.54 24.56 15.23
N THR A 2 7.68 23.74 15.78
CA THR A 2 7.15 22.59 15.08
C THR A 2 6.19 23.08 14.00
N MET A 3 6.58 22.94 12.72
CA MET A 3 5.64 23.09 11.62
C MET A 3 4.59 22.00 11.75
N ARG A 4 3.37 22.37 12.14
CA ARG A 4 2.23 21.46 12.04
C ARG A 4 1.88 21.33 10.56
N CYS A 5 1.95 20.11 10.06
CA CYS A 5 1.41 19.81 8.74
C CYS A 5 -0.10 20.02 8.80
N THR A 6 -0.59 21.07 8.17
CA THR A 6 -2.03 21.43 8.19
C THR A 6 -2.81 20.78 7.06
N THR A 7 -2.10 20.19 6.10
CA THR A 7 -2.70 19.54 4.93
C THR A 7 -2.12 18.15 4.72
N TRP A 8 -2.90 17.29 4.09
CA TRP A 8 -2.51 15.96 3.63
C TRP A 8 -2.53 15.91 2.11
N GLN A 9 -1.83 14.96 1.54
CA GLN A 9 -1.89 14.71 0.11
C GLN A 9 -3.03 13.76 -0.24
N ASP A 10 -3.71 14.02 -1.36
CA ASP A 10 -4.73 13.12 -1.87
C ASP A 10 -4.07 11.92 -2.57
N CYS A 11 -4.03 10.78 -1.90
CA CYS A 11 -3.49 9.53 -2.43
C CYS A 11 -4.52 8.68 -3.18
N GLY A 12 -5.71 9.21 -3.44
CA GLY A 12 -6.78 8.51 -4.15
C GLY A 12 -7.89 7.99 -3.24
N ARG A 13 -8.79 7.21 -3.82
CA ARG A 13 -10.06 6.78 -3.21
C ARG A 13 -10.13 5.28 -2.94
N ILE A 14 -9.03 4.57 -3.02
CA ILE A 14 -9.01 3.10 -2.82
C ILE A 14 -9.96 2.40 -3.82
N ILE A 15 -9.90 2.81 -5.07
CA ILE A 15 -10.61 2.15 -6.18
C ILE A 15 -9.59 1.83 -7.28
N PRO A 16 -9.78 0.73 -8.02
CA PRO A 16 -8.83 0.39 -9.07
C PRO A 16 -8.88 1.44 -10.19
N PHE A 17 -7.71 1.89 -10.58
CA PHE A 17 -7.53 2.79 -11.73
C PHE A 17 -7.32 1.92 -12.98
N SER A 18 -8.39 1.61 -13.68
CA SER A 18 -8.39 0.69 -14.83
C SER A 18 -7.55 1.16 -16.01
N ASN A 19 -7.20 2.44 -16.06
CA ASN A 19 -6.41 3.04 -17.14
C ASN A 19 -4.90 3.07 -16.88
N LYS A 20 -4.43 2.57 -15.74
CA LYS A 20 -3.00 2.47 -15.47
C LYS A 20 -2.39 1.27 -16.21
N ASN A 21 -1.34 1.52 -16.96
CA ASN A 21 -0.49 0.48 -17.52
C ASN A 21 0.73 0.22 -16.62
N VAL A 22 1.56 -0.75 -16.98
CA VAL A 22 2.76 -1.10 -16.21
C VAL A 22 3.74 0.07 -16.08
N ASN A 23 3.92 0.85 -17.15
CA ASN A 23 4.82 2.00 -17.11
C ASN A 23 4.32 3.07 -16.13
N ASP A 24 3.00 3.29 -16.06
CA ASP A 24 2.39 4.22 -15.11
C ASP A 24 2.65 3.76 -13.66
N LEU A 25 2.51 2.46 -13.41
CA LEU A 25 2.72 1.88 -12.09
C LEU A 25 4.20 1.94 -11.66
N GLU A 26 5.11 1.62 -12.56
CA GLU A 26 6.55 1.71 -12.30
C GLU A 26 6.97 3.17 -12.02
N HIS A 27 6.46 4.11 -12.80
CA HIS A 27 6.70 5.53 -12.58
C HIS A 27 6.14 6.01 -11.24
N GLN A 28 4.89 5.63 -10.92
CA GLN A 28 4.26 5.94 -9.65
C GLN A 28 5.05 5.38 -8.47
N PHE A 29 5.48 4.13 -8.55
CA PHE A 29 6.21 3.46 -7.48
C PHE A 29 7.59 4.10 -7.27
N THR A 30 8.32 4.37 -8.36
CA THR A 30 9.66 4.99 -8.31
C THR A 30 9.63 6.36 -7.65
N ASN A 31 8.60 7.15 -7.90
CA ASN A 31 8.47 8.51 -7.36
C ASN A 31 7.71 8.59 -6.03
N CYS A 32 7.18 7.47 -5.55
CA CYS A 32 6.43 7.42 -4.30
C CYS A 32 7.36 7.51 -3.09
N CYS A 33 7.08 8.42 -2.16
CA CYS A 33 7.88 8.54 -0.92
C CYS A 33 7.81 7.29 -0.03
N ASN A 34 6.86 6.39 -0.26
CA ASN A 34 6.72 5.13 0.46
C ASN A 34 7.48 3.96 -0.21
N SER A 35 8.13 4.18 -1.37
CA SER A 35 8.82 3.11 -2.10
C SER A 35 9.97 2.46 -1.31
N ASP A 36 10.55 3.17 -0.35
CA ASP A 36 11.63 2.67 0.50
C ASP A 36 11.15 2.22 1.89
N LEU A 37 9.84 2.27 2.15
CA LEU A 37 9.29 1.86 3.43
C LEU A 37 8.96 0.38 3.46
N ILE A 38 9.12 -0.20 4.63
CA ILE A 38 8.73 -1.58 4.94
C ILE A 38 7.80 -1.56 6.13
N THR A 39 6.71 -2.33 6.04
CA THR A 39 5.71 -2.43 7.11
C THR A 39 5.56 -3.89 7.53
N LEU A 40 5.69 -4.15 8.80
CA LEU A 40 5.39 -5.45 9.42
C LEU A 40 4.02 -5.39 10.06
N LEU A 41 3.12 -6.26 9.63
CA LEU A 41 1.76 -6.34 10.17
C LEU A 41 1.29 -7.80 10.22
N HIS A 42 0.88 -8.25 11.40
CA HIS A 42 0.39 -9.62 11.64
C HIS A 42 1.32 -10.74 11.09
N GLY A 43 2.63 -10.57 11.28
CA GLY A 43 3.62 -11.54 10.84
C GLY A 43 3.92 -11.53 9.34
N LYS A 44 3.39 -10.58 8.61
CA LYS A 44 3.64 -10.37 7.18
C LYS A 44 4.41 -9.09 6.94
N LEU A 45 5.37 -9.18 6.03
CA LEU A 45 6.17 -8.05 5.59
C LEU A 45 5.58 -7.49 4.30
N TYR A 46 5.32 -6.18 4.30
CA TYR A 46 4.79 -5.43 3.17
C TYR A 46 5.77 -4.34 2.72
N ARG A 47 5.73 -3.99 1.46
CA ARG A 47 6.61 -2.97 0.90
C ARG A 47 6.14 -1.54 1.16
N CYS A 48 4.88 -1.34 1.55
CA CYS A 48 4.39 -0.02 1.93
C CYS A 48 3.23 -0.11 2.95
N PRO A 49 3.04 0.93 3.78
CA PRO A 49 1.96 0.94 4.78
C PRO A 49 0.56 0.95 4.17
N PHE A 50 0.37 1.52 2.98
CA PHE A 50 -0.92 1.48 2.28
C PHE A 50 -1.31 0.04 1.94
N SER A 51 -0.38 -0.75 1.37
CA SER A 51 -0.62 -2.15 1.06
C SER A 51 -0.97 -2.95 2.32
N ALA A 52 -0.19 -2.81 3.39
CA ALA A 52 -0.41 -3.51 4.65
C ALA A 52 -1.78 -3.20 5.26
N ASN A 53 -2.09 -1.92 5.42
CA ASN A 53 -3.34 -1.50 6.05
C ASN A 53 -4.56 -1.73 5.16
N GLY A 54 -4.42 -1.53 3.85
CA GLY A 54 -5.48 -1.78 2.88
C GLY A 54 -5.92 -3.25 2.87
N VAL A 55 -4.97 -4.17 2.90
CA VAL A 55 -5.24 -5.61 3.01
C VAL A 55 -5.85 -5.95 4.37
N ASN A 56 -5.28 -5.44 5.47
CA ASN A 56 -5.79 -5.70 6.82
C ASN A 56 -7.23 -5.24 7.02
N LEU A 57 -7.61 -4.12 6.40
CA LEU A 57 -8.96 -3.58 6.47
C LEU A 57 -9.92 -4.17 5.41
N ASN A 58 -9.46 -5.10 4.61
CA ASN A 58 -10.19 -5.64 3.44
C ASN A 58 -10.64 -4.54 2.46
N ALA A 59 -9.87 -3.47 2.36
CA ALA A 59 -10.13 -2.36 1.44
C ALA A 59 -9.54 -2.61 0.05
N ILE A 60 -8.50 -3.43 -0.05
CA ILE A 60 -7.90 -3.89 -1.30
C ILE A 60 -7.69 -5.41 -1.24
N PRO A 61 -7.61 -6.10 -2.40
CA PRO A 61 -7.33 -7.53 -2.43
C PRO A 61 -5.94 -7.86 -1.89
N GLN A 62 -5.84 -8.97 -1.17
CA GLN A 62 -4.55 -9.53 -0.80
C GLN A 62 -3.88 -10.14 -2.03
N LYS A 63 -2.60 -9.83 -2.22
CA LYS A 63 -1.78 -10.38 -3.30
C LYS A 63 -0.46 -10.92 -2.71
N SER A 64 -0.21 -12.19 -2.92
CA SER A 64 1.01 -12.86 -2.45
C SER A 64 2.30 -12.25 -3.01
N THR A 65 2.20 -11.55 -4.14
CA THR A 65 3.33 -10.84 -4.76
C THR A 65 3.71 -9.54 -4.04
N ASP A 66 2.84 -9.01 -3.18
CA ASP A 66 3.03 -7.74 -2.46
C ASP A 66 3.45 -7.94 -1.00
N GLU A 67 3.57 -9.19 -0.56
CA GLU A 67 3.86 -9.53 0.84
C GLU A 67 4.83 -10.71 0.97
N VAL A 68 5.44 -10.84 2.14
CA VAL A 68 6.16 -12.05 2.57
C VAL A 68 5.58 -12.51 3.91
N ASP A 69 5.07 -13.73 3.96
CA ASP A 69 4.59 -14.34 5.20
C ASP A 69 5.78 -14.90 6.00
N LEU A 70 6.17 -14.19 7.05
CA LEU A 70 7.28 -14.58 7.92
C LEU A 70 6.92 -15.73 8.85
N LEU A 71 5.64 -16.08 8.98
CA LEU A 71 5.15 -17.17 9.82
C LEU A 71 4.92 -18.46 9.04
N ASN A 72 5.19 -18.46 7.74
CA ASN A 72 5.06 -19.65 6.90
C ASN A 72 6.14 -20.68 7.24
N LYS A 73 5.73 -21.73 7.94
CA LYS A 73 6.64 -22.80 8.38
C LYS A 73 7.06 -23.77 7.27
N GLU A 74 6.44 -23.69 6.11
CA GLU A 74 6.77 -24.55 4.95
C GLU A 74 8.01 -24.04 4.21
N LEU A 75 8.38 -22.77 4.42
CA LEU A 75 9.56 -22.17 3.80
C LEU A 75 10.79 -22.36 4.69
N THR A 76 11.92 -22.64 4.05
CA THR A 76 13.23 -22.58 4.71
C THR A 76 13.61 -21.11 4.99
N VAL A 77 14.59 -20.91 5.87
CA VAL A 77 15.14 -19.58 6.14
C VAL A 77 15.69 -18.94 4.89
N ASP A 78 16.37 -19.70 4.04
CA ASP A 78 16.96 -19.18 2.79
C ASP A 78 15.88 -18.81 1.76
N GLU A 79 14.82 -19.60 1.65
CA GLU A 79 13.66 -19.27 0.80
C GLU A 79 12.96 -17.99 1.27
N THR A 80 12.78 -17.83 2.57
CA THR A 80 12.21 -16.61 3.16
C THR A 80 13.10 -15.39 2.89
N ARG A 81 14.41 -15.53 3.04
CA ARG A 81 15.37 -14.45 2.72
C ARG A 81 15.30 -14.04 1.25
N GLU A 82 15.21 -14.99 0.34
CA GLU A 82 15.06 -14.70 -1.09
C GLU A 82 13.75 -13.98 -1.40
N GLN A 83 12.64 -14.36 -0.75
CA GLN A 83 11.36 -13.66 -0.91
C GLN A 83 11.44 -12.22 -0.37
N ILE A 84 12.08 -12.00 0.77
CA ILE A 84 12.31 -10.66 1.33
C ILE A 84 13.14 -9.81 0.37
N LYS A 85 14.23 -10.39 -0.15
CA LYS A 85 15.10 -9.71 -1.12
C LYS A 85 14.35 -9.28 -2.36
N LYS A 86 13.54 -10.18 -2.94
CA LYS A 86 12.69 -9.86 -4.10
C LYS A 86 11.71 -8.75 -3.78
N LEU A 87 11.01 -8.82 -2.66
CA LEU A 87 10.06 -7.79 -2.24
C LEU A 87 10.73 -6.43 -2.05
N CYS A 88 11.89 -6.40 -1.40
CA CYS A 88 12.55 -5.15 -1.01
C CYS A 88 13.33 -4.49 -2.15
N TYR A 89 13.93 -5.27 -3.05
CA TYR A 89 14.91 -4.76 -4.00
C TYR A 89 14.57 -4.98 -5.48
N GLU A 90 13.73 -5.95 -5.79
CA GLU A 90 13.44 -6.30 -7.17
C GLU A 90 12.07 -5.83 -7.65
N LYS A 91 11.19 -5.41 -6.72
CA LYS A 91 9.87 -4.88 -7.07
C LYS A 91 9.98 -3.53 -7.75
N LYS A 92 9.35 -3.42 -8.90
CA LYS A 92 9.22 -2.18 -9.67
C LYS A 92 7.90 -1.46 -9.41
N TYR A 93 6.90 -2.19 -8.96
CA TYR A 93 5.60 -1.70 -8.48
C TYR A 93 4.91 -2.79 -7.65
N LEU A 94 3.85 -2.43 -6.95
CA LEU A 94 3.00 -3.36 -6.21
C LEU A 94 1.63 -3.44 -6.88
N GLU A 95 0.96 -4.58 -6.75
CA GLU A 95 -0.45 -4.71 -7.15
C GLU A 95 -1.32 -3.68 -6.41
N ALA A 96 -0.97 -3.35 -5.16
CA ALA A 96 -1.62 -2.30 -4.39
C ALA A 96 -1.54 -0.91 -5.05
N CYS A 97 -0.56 -0.65 -5.91
CA CYS A 97 -0.43 0.62 -6.63
C CYS A 97 -1.58 0.90 -7.59
N TYR A 98 -2.31 -0.12 -8.03
CA TYR A 98 -3.54 0.06 -8.81
C TYR A 98 -4.64 0.79 -8.05
N TYR A 99 -4.61 0.77 -6.72
CA TYR A 99 -5.63 1.32 -5.83
C TYR A 99 -5.23 2.65 -5.18
N CYS A 100 -4.09 3.21 -5.57
CA CYS A 100 -3.49 4.40 -4.99
C CYS A 100 -2.94 5.30 -6.08
N ASN A 101 -2.97 6.61 -5.88
CA ASN A 101 -2.36 7.58 -6.81
C ASN A 101 -0.86 7.78 -6.60
N GLY A 102 -0.26 7.05 -5.66
CA GLY A 102 1.10 7.31 -5.23
C GLY A 102 1.20 8.52 -4.30
N ARG A 103 2.42 8.81 -3.90
CA ARG A 103 2.70 9.89 -2.96
C ARG A 103 4.05 10.53 -3.30
N ASP A 104 4.02 11.42 -4.27
CA ASP A 104 5.21 12.08 -4.82
C ASP A 104 5.22 13.60 -4.58
N TYR A 105 4.30 14.08 -3.73
CA TYR A 105 4.10 15.51 -3.43
C TYR A 105 3.58 16.37 -4.60
N SER A 106 3.21 15.76 -5.71
CA SER A 106 2.55 16.46 -6.84
C SER A 106 1.03 16.44 -6.76
N SER A 107 0.46 15.58 -5.89
CA SER A 107 -0.98 15.49 -5.70
C SER A 107 -1.54 16.70 -4.95
N VAL A 108 -2.83 16.96 -5.15
CA VAL A 108 -3.54 18.06 -4.52
C VAL A 108 -3.55 17.89 -3.00
N ASP A 109 -3.34 18.98 -2.29
CA ASP A 109 -3.48 19.02 -0.84
C ASP A 109 -4.96 18.91 -0.44
N ILE A 110 -5.21 18.11 0.56
CA ILE A 110 -6.52 17.95 1.19
C ILE A 110 -6.44 18.31 2.67
N SER A 111 -7.57 18.64 3.26
CA SER A 111 -7.64 18.89 4.71
C SER A 111 -7.22 17.65 5.48
N SER A 112 -6.44 17.85 6.54
CA SER A 112 -6.08 16.77 7.46
C SER A 112 -7.34 16.20 8.13
N ALA A 113 -7.30 14.90 8.45
CA ALA A 113 -8.39 14.25 9.15
C ALA A 113 -8.62 14.87 10.53
N ILE A 114 -9.86 14.90 10.95
CA ILE A 114 -10.28 15.33 12.30
C ILE A 114 -10.47 14.06 13.13
N GLN A 115 -9.81 14.01 14.29
CA GLN A 115 -10.02 12.93 15.23
C GLN A 115 -11.43 12.98 15.80
N THR A 116 -12.19 11.92 15.63
CA THR A 116 -13.55 11.79 16.18
C THR A 116 -13.50 11.27 17.62
N LYS A 117 -14.48 11.64 18.43
CA LYS A 117 -14.59 11.15 19.81
C LYS A 117 -15.02 9.68 19.90
N LYS A 118 -15.68 9.18 18.86
CA LYS A 118 -16.14 7.79 18.73
C LYS A 118 -15.71 7.26 17.38
N PRO A 119 -15.49 5.93 17.25
CA PRO A 119 -15.27 5.33 15.96
C PRO A 119 -16.41 5.65 14.99
N MET A 120 -16.07 5.96 13.75
CA MET A 120 -17.04 6.15 12.68
C MET A 120 -17.28 4.81 11.98
N GLU A 121 -18.52 4.59 11.56
CA GLU A 121 -18.83 3.50 10.65
C GLU A 121 -18.21 3.76 9.27
N TYR A 122 -17.72 2.73 8.65
CA TYR A 122 -17.18 2.80 7.28
C TYR A 122 -17.66 1.60 6.46
N THR A 123 -17.82 1.82 5.17
CA THR A 123 -18.18 0.75 4.24
C THR A 123 -16.92 0.05 3.78
N LYS A 124 -16.85 -1.26 4.04
CA LYS A 124 -15.78 -2.10 3.49
C LYS A 124 -16.00 -2.28 2.00
N VAL A 125 -14.97 -2.04 1.23
CA VAL A 125 -14.99 -2.36 -0.19
C VAL A 125 -14.64 -3.83 -0.34
N VAL A 126 -15.57 -4.62 -0.87
CA VAL A 126 -15.36 -6.07 -1.04
C VAL A 126 -14.53 -6.29 -2.30
N SER A 127 -13.54 -7.18 -2.21
CA SER A 127 -12.63 -7.48 -3.34
C SER A 127 -13.35 -7.94 -4.61
N SER A 128 -14.52 -8.53 -4.50
CA SER A 128 -15.37 -8.92 -5.63
C SER A 128 -15.95 -7.74 -6.43
N THR A 129 -15.92 -6.54 -5.86
CA THR A 129 -16.36 -5.30 -6.53
C THR A 129 -15.30 -4.78 -7.51
N PHE A 130 -14.07 -5.26 -7.39
CA PHE A 130 -12.93 -4.88 -8.23
C PHE A 130 -12.69 -5.95 -9.31
N LYS A 131 -13.64 -6.15 -10.18
CA LYS A 131 -13.42 -6.95 -11.39
C LYS A 131 -12.52 -6.17 -12.33
N LYS A 132 -11.36 -6.75 -12.64
CA LYS A 132 -10.53 -6.28 -13.73
C LYS A 132 -11.27 -6.43 -15.07
#